data_88cefd2f744c30ca83c34beb1f53ec52
#
_entry.id   88cefd2f744c30ca83c34beb1f53ec52
#
_cell.length_a   1.000
_cell.length_b   1.000
_cell.length_c   1.000
_cell.angle_alpha   90.00
_cell.angle_beta   90.00
_cell.angle_gamma   90.00
#
_symmetry.space_group_name_H-M   'P 1'
#
loop_
_entity.id
_entity.type
_entity.pdbx_description
1 polymer ?
#
loop_
_entity_poly.entity_id
_entity_poly.type
_entity_poly.pdbx_seq_one_letter_code
_entity_poly.pdbx_strand_id
1 'polypeptide(L)'
;DLGESILASDPQKEAQFKAEASFIRALGYFHLVRAFGLPYAEETKDIAEMGVPLRLRGVMDRATAFEVVQRSTVSEVYSQIISDLEYAIGNLPGENKVESGRATVDGAKALLAKVYFYKHDFGNAAKYAEQVINTQKYDLDEDLTAKFGRAEKKTVTQEIVAMIPSASLIEDSWGGLRDYRTNGLALPTSRPSNELIAAYDQQNDNRFKMFFKNIDGSWYTLKFDYEYMDGIIIGY
;
A
#
# COMPACT_ATOMS: atom_id res chain seq x y z
N ASP A 1 26.02 1.85 -4.85
CA ASP A 1 25.99 0.53 -5.45
C ASP A 1 26.25 -0.53 -4.40
N LEU A 2 25.23 -1.30 -4.01
CA LEU A 2 25.37 -2.35 -2.98
C LEU A 2 26.29 -3.51 -3.45
N GLY A 3 26.62 -3.58 -4.73
CA GLY A 3 27.47 -4.61 -5.32
C GLY A 3 28.96 -4.56 -4.94
N GLU A 4 29.42 -3.40 -4.50
CA GLU A 4 30.79 -3.22 -4.01
C GLU A 4 30.86 -3.21 -2.47
N SER A 5 29.77 -3.56 -1.81
CA SER A 5 29.59 -3.42 -0.38
C SER A 5 30.04 -4.65 0.40
N ILE A 6 29.99 -4.54 1.71
CA ILE A 6 30.20 -5.55 2.74
C ILE A 6 29.49 -6.90 2.46
N LEU A 7 28.49 -6.95 1.54
CA LEU A 7 27.71 -8.13 1.18
C LEU A 7 28.28 -8.92 -0.01
N ALA A 8 29.34 -8.46 -0.65
CA ALA A 8 29.97 -9.16 -1.79
C ALA A 8 30.42 -10.60 -1.44
N SER A 9 30.55 -10.92 -0.15
CA SER A 9 30.86 -12.27 0.36
C SER A 9 29.64 -13.17 0.55
N ASP A 10 28.41 -12.62 0.45
CA ASP A 10 27.15 -13.37 0.64
C ASP A 10 26.15 -12.98 -0.47
N PRO A 11 26.27 -13.61 -1.67
CA PRO A 11 25.41 -13.28 -2.81
C PRO A 11 23.92 -13.50 -2.56
N GLN A 12 23.56 -14.48 -1.71
CA GLN A 12 22.16 -14.77 -1.39
C GLN A 12 21.56 -13.63 -0.55
N LYS A 13 22.29 -13.15 0.42
CA LYS A 13 21.88 -12.04 1.27
C LYS A 13 21.81 -10.71 0.50
N GLU A 14 22.75 -10.52 -0.43
CA GLU A 14 22.71 -9.39 -1.35
C GLU A 14 21.44 -9.41 -2.22
N ALA A 15 21.13 -10.57 -2.83
CA ALA A 15 19.92 -10.75 -3.62
C ALA A 15 18.65 -10.49 -2.80
N GLN A 16 18.60 -10.98 -1.55
CA GLN A 16 17.48 -10.71 -0.65
C GLN A 16 17.31 -9.20 -0.36
N PHE A 17 18.38 -8.48 -0.03
CA PHE A 17 18.26 -7.04 0.25
C PHE A 17 17.88 -6.24 -0.99
N LYS A 18 18.37 -6.61 -2.17
CA LYS A 18 17.93 -6.01 -3.43
C LYS A 18 16.45 -6.29 -3.69
N ALA A 19 15.96 -7.50 -3.36
CA ALA A 19 14.56 -7.88 -3.49
C ALA A 19 13.65 -7.09 -2.55
N GLU A 20 14.07 -6.88 -1.30
CA GLU A 20 13.34 -6.03 -0.36
C GLU A 20 13.28 -4.58 -0.83
N ALA A 21 14.39 -4.04 -1.33
CA ALA A 21 14.43 -2.69 -1.90
C ALA A 21 13.53 -2.56 -3.14
N SER A 22 13.51 -3.59 -4.00
CA SER A 22 12.63 -3.65 -5.17
C SER A 22 11.17 -3.71 -4.76
N PHE A 23 10.81 -4.53 -3.76
CA PHE A 23 9.46 -4.57 -3.21
C PHE A 23 9.00 -3.19 -2.69
N ILE A 24 9.85 -2.51 -1.90
CA ILE A 24 9.53 -1.19 -1.36
C ILE A 24 9.41 -0.16 -2.49
N ARG A 25 10.27 -0.21 -3.50
CA ARG A 25 10.20 0.66 -4.67
C ARG A 25 8.91 0.45 -5.45
N ALA A 26 8.55 -0.80 -5.72
CA ALA A 26 7.29 -1.16 -6.40
C ALA A 26 6.08 -0.64 -5.63
N LEU A 27 6.06 -0.84 -4.32
CA LEU A 27 5.01 -0.34 -3.44
C LEU A 27 4.90 1.19 -3.51
N GLY A 28 6.03 1.89 -3.41
CA GLY A 28 6.09 3.35 -3.51
C GLY A 28 5.58 3.86 -4.86
N TYR A 29 6.04 3.29 -5.98
CA TYR A 29 5.55 3.67 -7.31
C TYR A 29 4.09 3.33 -7.53
N PHE A 30 3.61 2.23 -6.99
CA PHE A 30 2.19 1.88 -7.07
C PHE A 30 1.30 2.91 -6.36
N HIS A 31 1.72 3.40 -5.20
CA HIS A 31 1.00 4.50 -4.54
C HIS A 31 1.12 5.81 -5.30
N LEU A 32 2.30 6.16 -5.78
CA LEU A 32 2.54 7.40 -6.52
C LEU A 32 1.74 7.46 -7.82
N VAL A 33 1.74 6.39 -8.62
CA VAL A 33 1.01 6.40 -9.90
C VAL A 33 -0.50 6.47 -9.69
N ARG A 34 -1.02 5.86 -8.63
CA ARG A 34 -2.45 5.93 -8.28
C ARG A 34 -2.87 7.30 -7.76
N ALA A 35 -1.97 8.03 -7.10
CA ALA A 35 -2.26 9.34 -6.54
C ALA A 35 -2.06 10.48 -7.55
N PHE A 36 -1.08 10.35 -8.44
CA PHE A 36 -0.61 11.45 -9.28
C PHE A 36 -0.59 11.14 -10.78
N GLY A 37 -0.75 9.89 -11.19
CA GLY A 37 -0.88 9.47 -12.58
C GLY A 37 -2.33 9.38 -13.02
N LEU A 38 -2.56 9.18 -14.31
CA LEU A 38 -3.88 8.79 -14.80
C LEU A 38 -4.20 7.34 -14.42
N PRO A 39 -5.48 6.99 -14.28
CA PRO A 39 -5.90 5.60 -14.19
C PRO A 39 -5.37 4.80 -15.40
N TYR A 40 -4.98 3.54 -15.16
CA TYR A 40 -4.55 2.68 -16.25
C TYR A 40 -5.74 2.35 -17.16
N ALA A 41 -5.67 2.78 -18.41
CA ALA A 41 -6.65 2.47 -19.44
C ALA A 41 -5.93 2.37 -20.79
N GLU A 42 -6.44 1.55 -21.71
CA GLU A 42 -5.81 1.31 -23.03
C GLU A 42 -5.61 2.61 -23.81
N GLU A 43 -6.55 3.56 -23.67
CA GLU A 43 -6.55 4.83 -24.40
C GLU A 43 -5.56 5.85 -23.81
N THR A 44 -5.17 5.69 -22.55
CA THR A 44 -4.41 6.72 -21.81
C THR A 44 -3.06 6.24 -21.27
N LYS A 45 -2.84 4.93 -21.17
CA LYS A 45 -1.65 4.35 -20.52
C LYS A 45 -0.32 4.81 -21.12
N ASP A 46 -0.30 5.11 -22.42
CA ASP A 46 0.91 5.46 -23.19
C ASP A 46 1.01 6.96 -23.50
N ILE A 47 0.10 7.79 -22.94
CA ILE A 47 0.22 9.25 -23.08
C ILE A 47 1.46 9.73 -22.31
N ALA A 48 2.32 10.48 -23.01
CA ALA A 48 3.54 11.01 -22.43
C ALA A 48 3.24 11.87 -21.17
N GLU A 49 4.11 11.75 -20.18
CA GLU A 49 4.07 12.55 -18.94
C GLU A 49 2.83 12.37 -18.06
N MET A 50 1.98 11.37 -18.33
CA MET A 50 0.77 11.11 -17.55
C MET A 50 0.97 10.09 -16.40
N GLY A 51 2.14 9.45 -16.30
CA GLY A 51 2.55 8.65 -15.15
C GLY A 51 3.22 9.48 -14.07
N VAL A 52 4.32 8.98 -13.51
CA VAL A 52 5.16 9.66 -12.52
C VAL A 52 6.63 9.57 -12.91
N PRO A 53 7.52 10.44 -12.41
CA PRO A 53 8.95 10.33 -12.66
C PRO A 53 9.50 9.01 -12.12
N LEU A 54 10.20 8.24 -12.95
CA LEU A 54 10.87 7.00 -12.55
C LEU A 54 12.35 7.28 -12.22
N ARG A 55 12.67 7.41 -10.93
CA ARG A 55 14.05 7.50 -10.46
C ARG A 55 14.50 6.12 -10.00
N LEU A 56 15.26 5.43 -10.86
CA LEU A 56 15.68 4.04 -10.64
C LEU A 56 17.10 3.93 -10.07
N ARG A 57 17.83 5.04 -9.98
CA ARG A 57 19.16 5.11 -9.39
C ARG A 57 19.13 5.86 -8.07
N GLY A 58 19.96 5.42 -7.13
CA GLY A 58 20.17 6.13 -5.88
C GLY A 58 20.79 7.52 -6.13
N VAL A 59 20.48 8.44 -5.23
CA VAL A 59 21.11 9.76 -5.21
C VAL A 59 22.41 9.63 -4.43
N MET A 60 23.55 9.69 -5.13
CA MET A 60 24.87 9.49 -4.55
C MET A 60 25.61 10.81 -4.29
N ASP A 61 25.21 11.89 -4.96
CA ASP A 61 25.83 13.20 -4.83
C ASP A 61 24.82 14.33 -5.08
N ARG A 62 25.29 15.56 -4.90
CA ARG A 62 24.47 16.77 -5.09
C ARG A 62 24.01 16.95 -6.54
N ALA A 63 24.82 16.58 -7.50
CA ALA A 63 24.45 16.74 -8.91
C ALA A 63 23.29 15.83 -9.29
N THR A 64 23.36 14.55 -8.90
CA THR A 64 22.27 13.58 -9.11
C THR A 64 21.01 13.90 -8.30
N ALA A 65 21.14 14.63 -7.17
CA ALA A 65 19.99 15.08 -6.38
C ALA A 65 19.13 16.11 -7.15
N PHE A 66 19.75 16.96 -7.95
CA PHE A 66 19.09 18.02 -8.71
C PHE A 66 18.81 17.63 -10.19
N GLU A 67 19.11 16.39 -10.57
CA GLU A 67 18.76 15.90 -11.90
C GLU A 67 17.24 15.94 -12.11
N VAL A 68 16.82 16.60 -13.18
CA VAL A 68 15.40 16.65 -13.56
C VAL A 68 15.03 15.35 -14.26
N VAL A 69 14.12 14.59 -13.62
CA VAL A 69 13.57 13.36 -14.20
C VAL A 69 12.19 13.68 -14.76
N GLN A 70 12.01 13.48 -16.06
CA GLN A 70 10.73 13.65 -16.71
C GLN A 70 9.71 12.62 -16.20
N ARG A 71 8.42 12.96 -16.28
CA ARG A 71 7.36 12.00 -15.98
C ARG A 71 7.31 10.94 -17.08
N SER A 72 7.19 9.70 -16.67
CA SER A 72 7.00 8.56 -17.56
C SER A 72 5.54 8.44 -17.98
N THR A 73 5.24 7.52 -18.89
CA THR A 73 3.87 7.07 -19.14
C THR A 73 3.35 6.20 -17.99
N VAL A 74 2.05 6.03 -17.91
CA VAL A 74 1.45 5.12 -16.90
C VAL A 74 1.92 3.68 -17.15
N SER A 75 1.98 3.24 -18.41
CA SER A 75 2.42 1.88 -18.76
C SER A 75 3.86 1.60 -18.39
N GLU A 76 4.77 2.56 -18.54
CA GLU A 76 6.17 2.43 -18.10
C GLU A 76 6.27 2.26 -16.58
N VAL A 77 5.49 3.04 -15.83
CA VAL A 77 5.46 2.93 -14.36
C VAL A 77 4.95 1.56 -13.92
N TYR A 78 3.83 1.07 -14.50
CA TYR A 78 3.32 -0.26 -14.19
C TYR A 78 4.29 -1.37 -14.60
N SER A 79 4.97 -1.22 -15.72
CA SER A 79 6.00 -2.19 -16.17
C SER A 79 7.16 -2.26 -15.17
N GLN A 80 7.61 -1.12 -14.66
CA GLN A 80 8.66 -1.09 -13.63
C GLN A 80 8.19 -1.73 -12.32
N ILE A 81 6.96 -1.43 -11.87
CA ILE A 81 6.37 -2.04 -10.67
C ILE A 81 6.32 -3.57 -10.80
N ILE A 82 5.85 -4.07 -11.94
CA ILE A 82 5.75 -5.52 -12.19
C ILE A 82 7.14 -6.16 -12.19
N SER A 83 8.10 -5.58 -12.89
CA SER A 83 9.49 -6.08 -12.92
C SER A 83 10.12 -6.15 -11.54
N ASP A 84 9.90 -5.12 -10.70
CA ASP A 84 10.41 -5.07 -9.34
C ASP A 84 9.77 -6.17 -8.46
N LEU A 85 8.46 -6.40 -8.61
CA LEU A 85 7.76 -7.43 -7.85
C LEU A 85 8.13 -8.84 -8.30
N GLU A 86 8.34 -9.07 -9.60
CA GLU A 86 8.81 -10.35 -10.12
C GLU A 86 10.23 -10.68 -9.60
N TYR A 87 11.11 -9.69 -9.58
CA TYR A 87 12.43 -9.84 -8.96
C TYR A 87 12.32 -10.14 -7.46
N ALA A 88 11.42 -9.44 -6.76
CA ALA A 88 11.15 -9.67 -5.34
C ALA A 88 10.64 -11.09 -5.09
N ILE A 89 9.68 -11.58 -5.87
CA ILE A 89 9.15 -12.97 -5.76
C ILE A 89 10.26 -14.01 -5.92
N GLY A 90 11.22 -13.77 -6.80
CA GLY A 90 12.32 -14.70 -7.05
C GLY A 90 13.40 -14.75 -5.97
N ASN A 91 13.50 -13.73 -5.10
CA ASN A 91 14.64 -13.55 -4.20
C ASN A 91 14.27 -13.24 -2.74
N LEU A 92 13.00 -13.05 -2.42
CA LEU A 92 12.54 -12.87 -1.04
C LEU A 92 12.41 -14.22 -0.32
N PRO A 93 12.53 -14.26 1.00
CA PRO A 93 12.25 -15.46 1.77
C PRO A 93 10.75 -15.79 1.77
N GLY A 94 10.42 -17.07 1.85
CA GLY A 94 9.02 -17.52 1.97
C GLY A 94 8.36 -17.12 3.27
N GLU A 95 9.17 -16.95 4.34
CA GLU A 95 8.70 -16.57 5.66
C GLU A 95 9.68 -15.62 6.34
N ASN A 96 9.15 -14.71 7.12
CA ASN A 96 9.90 -13.86 8.03
C ASN A 96 9.24 -13.89 9.41
N LYS A 97 9.99 -13.51 10.44
CA LYS A 97 9.38 -13.29 11.75
C LYS A 97 8.35 -12.17 11.63
N VAL A 98 7.17 -12.41 12.16
CA VAL A 98 6.04 -11.45 12.07
C VAL A 98 6.44 -10.05 12.55
N GLU A 99 7.20 -10.00 13.65
CA GLU A 99 7.65 -8.72 14.24
C GLU A 99 8.73 -8.01 13.41
N SER A 100 9.28 -8.65 12.38
CA SER A 100 10.33 -8.05 11.57
C SER A 100 9.83 -6.97 10.61
N GLY A 101 8.54 -7.00 10.23
CA GLY A 101 7.97 -6.11 9.24
C GLY A 101 8.63 -6.20 7.85
N ARG A 102 9.34 -7.29 7.56
CA ARG A 102 10.08 -7.48 6.30
C ARG A 102 9.22 -8.17 5.24
N ALA A 103 9.46 -7.81 3.98
CA ALA A 103 8.75 -8.39 2.85
C ALA A 103 8.97 -9.91 2.71
N THR A 104 7.94 -10.60 2.23
CA THR A 104 7.96 -12.03 1.92
C THR A 104 7.52 -12.27 0.48
N VAL A 105 7.77 -13.47 -0.03
CA VAL A 105 7.29 -13.90 -1.36
C VAL A 105 5.78 -13.77 -1.47
N ASP A 106 5.03 -14.20 -0.45
CA ASP A 106 3.57 -14.15 -0.47
C ASP A 106 3.07 -12.70 -0.47
N GLY A 107 3.76 -11.82 0.27
CA GLY A 107 3.50 -10.40 0.25
C GLY A 107 3.73 -9.76 -1.11
N ALA A 108 4.81 -10.13 -1.79
CA ALA A 108 5.09 -9.63 -3.13
C ALA A 108 4.05 -10.14 -4.16
N LYS A 109 3.60 -11.41 -4.05
CA LYS A 109 2.53 -11.95 -4.88
C LYS A 109 1.20 -11.26 -4.64
N ALA A 110 0.83 -11.01 -3.38
CA ALA A 110 -0.39 -10.30 -3.04
C ALA A 110 -0.41 -8.87 -3.61
N LEU A 111 0.72 -8.15 -3.49
CA LEU A 111 0.86 -6.83 -4.10
C LEU A 111 0.79 -6.90 -5.63
N LEU A 112 1.43 -7.89 -6.24
CA LEU A 112 1.40 -8.08 -7.70
C LEU A 112 -0.01 -8.40 -8.21
N ALA A 113 -0.78 -9.21 -7.49
CA ALA A 113 -2.19 -9.45 -7.78
C ALA A 113 -2.99 -8.14 -7.79
N LYS A 114 -2.76 -7.29 -6.80
CA LYS A 114 -3.40 -5.97 -6.72
C LYS A 114 -2.96 -5.04 -7.85
N VAL A 115 -1.69 -5.03 -8.23
CA VAL A 115 -1.17 -4.26 -9.37
C VAL A 115 -1.86 -4.68 -10.67
N TYR A 116 -1.95 -5.97 -10.94
CA TYR A 116 -2.65 -6.49 -12.11
C TYR A 116 -4.16 -6.17 -12.10
N PHE A 117 -4.80 -6.20 -10.93
CA PHE A 117 -6.19 -5.79 -10.80
C PHE A 117 -6.40 -4.32 -11.24
N TYR A 118 -5.55 -3.41 -10.77
CA TYR A 118 -5.60 -2.00 -11.18
C TYR A 118 -5.19 -1.77 -12.64
N LYS A 119 -4.43 -2.69 -13.21
CA LYS A 119 -4.09 -2.72 -14.65
C LYS A 119 -5.22 -3.29 -15.51
N HIS A 120 -6.31 -3.74 -14.90
CA HIS A 120 -7.42 -4.47 -15.51
C HIS A 120 -7.02 -5.81 -16.15
N ASP A 121 -5.88 -6.37 -15.78
CA ASP A 121 -5.44 -7.71 -16.15
C ASP A 121 -5.94 -8.71 -15.10
N PHE A 122 -7.24 -8.98 -15.15
CA PHE A 122 -7.90 -9.82 -14.15
C PHE A 122 -7.43 -11.28 -14.16
N GLY A 123 -6.92 -11.76 -15.31
CA GLY A 123 -6.36 -13.10 -15.41
C GLY A 123 -5.11 -13.28 -14.56
N ASN A 124 -4.14 -12.37 -14.69
CA ASN A 124 -2.95 -12.36 -13.86
C ASN A 124 -3.26 -12.00 -12.40
N ALA A 125 -4.18 -11.08 -12.15
CA ALA A 125 -4.63 -10.76 -10.81
C ALA A 125 -5.15 -12.01 -10.07
N ALA A 126 -6.06 -12.76 -10.68
CA ALA A 126 -6.58 -14.02 -10.13
C ALA A 126 -5.48 -15.05 -9.91
N LYS A 127 -4.59 -15.25 -10.89
CA LYS A 127 -3.48 -16.20 -10.81
C LYS A 127 -2.58 -15.95 -9.59
N TYR A 128 -2.17 -14.70 -9.33
CA TYR A 128 -1.30 -14.40 -8.20
C TYR A 128 -2.06 -14.41 -6.86
N ALA A 129 -3.32 -13.99 -6.84
CA ALA A 129 -4.17 -14.11 -5.66
C ALA A 129 -4.37 -15.58 -5.27
N GLU A 130 -4.67 -16.46 -6.23
CA GLU A 130 -4.84 -17.89 -6.01
C GLU A 130 -3.56 -18.54 -5.46
N GLN A 131 -2.37 -18.13 -5.93
CA GLN A 131 -1.11 -18.62 -5.39
C GLN A 131 -0.95 -18.29 -3.89
N VAL A 132 -1.43 -17.13 -3.44
CA VAL A 132 -1.38 -16.77 -2.02
C VAL A 132 -2.42 -17.55 -1.23
N ILE A 133 -3.65 -17.65 -1.72
CA ILE A 133 -4.74 -18.42 -1.07
C ILE A 133 -4.33 -19.89 -0.90
N ASN A 134 -3.75 -20.49 -1.93
CA ASN A 134 -3.35 -21.89 -1.92
C ASN A 134 -2.22 -22.20 -0.93
N THR A 135 -1.51 -21.21 -0.39
CA THR A 135 -0.55 -21.44 0.70
C THR A 135 -1.23 -21.85 2.00
N GLN A 136 -2.52 -21.52 2.17
CA GLN A 136 -3.30 -21.75 3.41
C GLN A 136 -2.66 -21.14 4.67
N LYS A 137 -1.79 -20.13 4.48
CA LYS A 137 -1.13 -19.43 5.59
C LYS A 137 -1.94 -18.23 6.10
N TYR A 138 -2.89 -17.77 5.28
CA TYR A 138 -3.65 -16.54 5.51
C TYR A 138 -5.13 -16.86 5.48
N ASP A 139 -5.87 -16.23 6.38
CA ASP A 139 -7.31 -16.35 6.46
C ASP A 139 -7.97 -14.98 6.45
N LEU A 140 -9.27 -14.93 6.16
CA LEU A 140 -10.04 -13.71 6.29
C LEU A 140 -10.43 -13.54 7.75
N ASP A 141 -10.22 -12.36 8.31
CA ASP A 141 -10.70 -12.04 9.62
C ASP A 141 -12.24 -12.08 9.64
N GLU A 142 -12.82 -12.90 10.50
CA GLU A 142 -14.26 -12.95 10.72
C GLU A 142 -14.76 -11.69 11.42
N ASP A 143 -13.92 -11.09 12.26
CA ASP A 143 -14.22 -9.86 12.99
C ASP A 143 -13.52 -8.65 12.37
N LEU A 144 -14.30 -7.86 11.62
CA LEU A 144 -13.81 -6.60 11.03
C LEU A 144 -13.40 -5.57 12.09
N THR A 145 -13.92 -5.69 13.33
CA THR A 145 -13.53 -4.81 14.45
C THR A 145 -12.08 -5.06 14.85
N ALA A 146 -11.64 -6.30 14.85
CA ALA A 146 -10.25 -6.66 15.12
C ALA A 146 -9.30 -6.09 14.06
N LYS A 147 -9.74 -6.02 12.79
CA LYS A 147 -8.95 -5.50 11.66
C LYS A 147 -8.83 -3.99 11.67
N PHE A 148 -9.89 -3.27 11.96
CA PHE A 148 -9.98 -1.81 11.86
C PHE A 148 -10.15 -1.13 13.23
N GLY A 149 -10.31 -1.91 14.29
CA GLY A 149 -10.32 -1.44 15.66
C GLY A 149 -8.92 -1.28 16.25
N ARG A 150 -8.83 -1.18 17.54
CA ARG A 150 -7.57 -1.25 18.30
C ARG A 150 -6.96 -2.64 18.15
N ALA A 151 -6.33 -2.92 17.02
CA ALA A 151 -5.48 -4.08 16.95
C ALA A 151 -4.32 -3.83 17.91
N GLU A 152 -4.34 -4.47 19.07
CA GLU A 152 -3.12 -4.64 19.82
C GLU A 152 -2.09 -5.24 18.87
N LYS A 153 -0.86 -4.73 18.88
CA LYS A 153 0.26 -5.16 18.01
C LYS A 153 0.43 -6.69 17.88
N LYS A 154 -0.25 -7.46 18.71
CA LYS A 154 -0.20 -8.93 18.79
C LYS A 154 -1.22 -9.66 17.91
N THR A 155 -2.26 -8.99 17.42
CA THR A 155 -3.37 -9.66 16.70
C THR A 155 -3.35 -9.45 15.20
N VAL A 156 -2.53 -8.52 14.65
CA VAL A 156 -2.35 -8.31 13.22
C VAL A 156 -1.25 -9.25 12.70
N THR A 157 -1.40 -10.54 12.93
CA THR A 157 -0.33 -11.52 12.64
C THR A 157 -0.31 -11.99 11.18
N GLN A 158 -1.31 -11.63 10.37
CA GLN A 158 -1.47 -12.22 9.04
C GLN A 158 -1.58 -11.18 7.91
N GLU A 159 -1.63 -9.90 8.21
CA GLU A 159 -1.61 -8.85 7.18
C GLU A 159 -0.18 -8.38 6.90
N ILE A 160 0.08 -8.05 5.64
CA ILE A 160 1.29 -7.30 5.27
C ILE A 160 1.08 -5.88 5.79
N VAL A 161 1.53 -5.64 6.99
CA VAL A 161 1.48 -4.32 7.61
C VAL A 161 2.82 -3.64 7.36
N ALA A 162 2.84 -2.63 6.51
CA ALA A 162 3.93 -1.68 6.48
C ALA A 162 3.64 -0.60 7.53
N MET A 163 4.30 -0.67 8.67
CA MET A 163 4.27 0.41 9.64
C MET A 163 5.31 1.45 9.22
N ILE A 164 4.87 2.63 8.89
CA ILE A 164 5.75 3.79 8.73
C ILE A 164 5.72 4.56 10.05
N PRO A 165 6.76 4.46 10.87
CA PRO A 165 6.81 5.20 12.12
C PRO A 165 7.09 6.68 11.80
N SER A 166 6.08 7.51 11.86
CA SER A 166 6.23 8.95 11.80
C SER A 166 4.98 9.63 12.33
N ALA A 167 4.97 9.90 13.62
CA ALA A 167 3.87 10.62 14.25
C ALA A 167 3.71 12.05 13.70
N SER A 168 4.81 12.72 13.38
CA SER A 168 4.80 14.15 13.00
C SER A 168 4.41 14.43 11.55
N LEU A 169 4.71 13.52 10.62
CA LEU A 169 4.35 13.69 9.20
C LEU A 169 2.88 13.32 8.90
N ILE A 170 2.25 12.59 9.79
CA ILE A 170 0.88 12.09 9.62
C ILE A 170 -0.14 13.13 10.07
N GLU A 171 0.20 13.95 11.05
CA GLU A 171 -0.71 14.98 11.55
C GLU A 171 -1.09 15.98 10.46
N ASP A 172 -0.18 16.34 9.57
CA ASP A 172 -0.43 17.37 8.56
C ASP A 172 -1.03 16.87 7.24
N SER A 173 -0.74 15.64 6.82
CA SER A 173 -1.14 15.15 5.49
C SER A 173 -2.37 14.23 5.50
N TRP A 174 -2.60 13.51 6.58
CA TRP A 174 -3.71 12.56 6.75
C TRP A 174 -4.65 12.94 7.89
N GLY A 175 -4.37 14.03 8.59
CA GLY A 175 -5.18 14.57 9.67
C GLY A 175 -6.63 14.75 9.28
N GLY A 176 -6.91 15.18 8.07
CA GLY A 176 -8.27 15.34 7.56
C GLY A 176 -9.09 14.05 7.44
N LEU A 177 -8.45 12.87 7.36
CA LEU A 177 -9.12 11.56 7.40
C LEU A 177 -9.20 10.98 8.82
N ARG A 178 -8.33 11.46 9.71
CA ARG A 178 -8.12 10.96 11.06
C ARG A 178 -8.83 11.77 12.13
N ASP A 179 -9.17 13.02 11.85
CA ASP A 179 -9.61 14.01 12.86
C ASP A 179 -11.06 13.87 13.30
N TYR A 180 -11.63 12.68 13.20
CA TYR A 180 -12.84 12.38 13.92
C TYR A 180 -12.51 12.08 15.38
N ARG A 181 -12.38 13.11 16.20
CA ARG A 181 -12.26 12.96 17.64
C ARG A 181 -13.65 13.06 18.27
N THR A 182 -14.05 12.00 18.93
CA THR A 182 -15.28 11.94 19.72
C THR A 182 -15.31 12.92 20.91
N ASN A 183 -14.22 13.63 21.15
CA ASN A 183 -14.04 14.51 22.33
C ASN A 183 -14.24 16.01 22.05
N GLY A 184 -15.05 16.37 21.05
CA GLY A 184 -15.48 17.78 20.86
C GLY A 184 -14.47 18.68 20.15
N LEU A 185 -13.43 18.13 19.53
CA LEU A 185 -12.49 18.86 18.68
C LEU A 185 -12.84 18.62 17.20
N ALA A 186 -12.49 19.55 16.35
CA ALA A 186 -12.88 19.74 14.96
C ALA A 186 -13.29 18.49 14.18
N LEU A 187 -14.46 18.54 13.56
CA LEU A 187 -14.96 17.51 12.65
C LEU A 187 -14.03 17.40 11.42
N PRO A 188 -13.83 16.19 10.88
CA PRO A 188 -13.01 16.01 9.68
C PRO A 188 -13.46 16.91 8.54
N THR A 189 -12.49 17.46 7.84
CA THR A 189 -12.76 18.29 6.65
C THR A 189 -13.25 17.46 5.48
N SER A 190 -12.85 16.18 5.42
CA SER A 190 -13.26 15.23 4.37
C SER A 190 -14.45 14.40 4.83
N ARG A 191 -15.52 14.41 4.04
CA ARG A 191 -16.75 13.66 4.29
C ARG A 191 -17.03 12.68 3.16
N PRO A 192 -17.60 11.51 3.45
CA PRO A 192 -18.11 10.64 2.40
C PRO A 192 -19.20 11.35 1.60
N SER A 193 -19.22 11.14 0.28
CA SER A 193 -20.28 11.70 -0.55
C SER A 193 -21.62 11.01 -0.29
N ASN A 194 -22.71 11.68 -0.60
CA ASN A 194 -24.05 11.11 -0.46
C ASN A 194 -24.23 9.88 -1.36
N GLU A 195 -23.59 9.87 -2.53
CA GLU A 195 -23.60 8.74 -3.47
C GLU A 195 -22.89 7.53 -2.87
N LEU A 196 -21.75 7.74 -2.20
CA LEU A 196 -21.05 6.67 -1.50
C LEU A 196 -21.90 6.08 -0.37
N ILE A 197 -22.53 6.93 0.44
CA ILE A 197 -23.44 6.50 1.52
C ILE A 197 -24.62 5.72 0.97
N ALA A 198 -25.21 6.19 -0.14
CA ALA A 198 -26.36 5.53 -0.80
C ALA A 198 -25.99 4.20 -1.46
N ALA A 199 -24.71 3.99 -1.80
CA ALA A 199 -24.24 2.74 -2.41
C ALA A 199 -24.18 1.56 -1.43
N TYR A 200 -24.25 1.82 -0.11
CA TYR A 200 -24.26 0.77 0.91
C TYR A 200 -25.67 0.36 1.29
N ASP A 201 -25.86 -0.94 1.54
CA ASP A 201 -27.03 -1.43 2.29
C ASP A 201 -26.86 -1.05 3.77
N GLN A 202 -27.43 0.11 4.15
CA GLN A 202 -27.25 0.67 5.48
C GLN A 202 -27.80 -0.21 6.60
N GLN A 203 -28.72 -1.11 6.28
CA GLN A 203 -29.36 -1.99 7.28
C GLN A 203 -28.59 -3.30 7.48
N ASN A 204 -28.09 -3.90 6.40
CA ASN A 204 -27.54 -5.25 6.43
C ASN A 204 -26.01 -5.29 6.22
N ASP A 205 -25.40 -4.23 5.70
CA ASP A 205 -23.96 -4.20 5.52
C ASP A 205 -23.25 -3.83 6.84
N ASN A 206 -22.56 -4.80 7.42
CA ASN A 206 -21.80 -4.58 8.65
C ASN A 206 -20.66 -3.57 8.46
N ARG A 207 -20.10 -3.46 7.25
CA ARG A 207 -19.07 -2.46 6.93
C ARG A 207 -19.64 -1.05 7.05
N PHE A 208 -20.89 -0.82 6.62
CA PHE A 208 -21.55 0.46 6.78
C PHE A 208 -21.65 0.87 8.25
N LYS A 209 -22.14 -0.02 9.08
CA LYS A 209 -22.31 0.21 10.53
C LYS A 209 -21.00 0.51 11.26
N MET A 210 -19.93 -0.14 10.81
CA MET A 210 -18.59 0.04 11.41
C MET A 210 -17.86 1.28 10.93
N PHE A 211 -17.99 1.60 9.63
CA PHE A 211 -17.14 2.61 9.01
C PHE A 211 -17.76 3.99 8.93
N PHE A 212 -19.06 4.10 9.17
CA PHE A 212 -19.75 5.38 9.06
C PHE A 212 -20.59 5.71 10.29
N LYS A 213 -20.61 6.99 10.65
CA LYS A 213 -21.44 7.55 11.71
C LYS A 213 -22.11 8.81 11.24
N ASN A 214 -23.41 8.95 11.55
CA ASN A 214 -24.13 10.20 11.33
C ASN A 214 -24.07 11.04 12.60
N ILE A 215 -23.66 12.30 12.46
CA ILE A 215 -23.63 13.29 13.54
C ILE A 215 -24.29 14.55 13.02
N ASP A 216 -25.34 14.99 13.65
CA ASP A 216 -26.08 16.19 13.30
C ASP A 216 -26.46 16.27 11.82
N GLY A 217 -26.87 15.14 11.23
CA GLY A 217 -27.26 15.02 9.83
C GLY A 217 -26.12 14.89 8.81
N SER A 218 -24.88 14.86 9.27
CA SER A 218 -23.70 14.67 8.41
C SER A 218 -23.06 13.32 8.64
N TRP A 219 -22.63 12.65 7.55
CA TRP A 219 -21.92 11.38 7.62
C TRP A 219 -20.42 11.58 7.74
N TYR A 220 -19.78 10.76 8.57
CA TYR A 220 -18.34 10.74 8.82
C TYR A 220 -17.82 9.31 8.73
N THR A 221 -16.55 9.14 8.28
CA THR A 221 -15.91 7.84 8.29
C THR A 221 -15.23 7.57 9.63
N LEU A 222 -15.44 6.38 10.16
CA LEU A 222 -14.76 5.84 11.34
C LEU A 222 -13.63 4.87 10.98
N LYS A 223 -13.46 4.56 9.70
CA LYS A 223 -12.51 3.52 9.24
C LYS A 223 -11.08 3.75 9.71
N PHE A 224 -10.71 5.00 9.96
CA PHE A 224 -9.38 5.41 10.40
C PHE A 224 -9.38 6.10 11.77
N ASP A 225 -10.42 5.85 12.58
CA ASP A 225 -10.53 6.38 13.94
C ASP A 225 -9.68 5.54 14.90
N TYR A 226 -8.39 5.85 14.95
CA TYR A 226 -7.44 5.23 15.85
C TYR A 226 -6.95 6.24 16.88
N GLU A 227 -7.25 6.01 18.14
CA GLU A 227 -6.87 6.91 19.23
C GLU A 227 -5.34 6.93 19.50
N TYR A 228 -4.62 5.88 19.07
CA TYR A 228 -3.17 5.74 19.31
C TYR A 228 -2.51 4.93 18.20
N MET A 229 -2.11 5.59 17.13
CA MET A 229 -1.25 4.94 16.13
C MET A 229 0.10 5.66 16.07
N ASP A 230 1.14 4.96 16.49
CA ASP A 230 2.52 5.34 16.24
C ASP A 230 2.97 5.01 14.79
N GLY A 231 2.04 4.83 13.86
CA GLY A 231 2.33 4.48 12.49
C GLY A 231 1.10 4.38 11.57
N ILE A 232 1.31 4.34 10.26
CA ILE A 232 0.27 4.06 9.26
C ILE A 232 0.20 2.56 9.01
N ILE A 233 -0.98 1.98 9.19
CA ILE A 233 -1.28 0.63 8.71
C ILE A 233 -1.79 0.75 7.28
N ILE A 234 -0.98 0.28 6.33
CA ILE A 234 -1.41 0.13 4.95
C ILE A 234 -1.94 -1.29 4.82
N GLY A 235 -3.25 -1.47 5.01
CA GLY A 235 -3.91 -2.75 4.76
C GLY A 235 -3.96 -3.04 3.25
N TYR A 236 -3.64 -4.25 2.88
CA TYR A 236 -3.76 -4.77 1.52
C TYR A 236 -4.90 -5.77 1.44
#